data_e2294f7fae98c151302a2cd98f751cc8
#
_entry.id   e2294f7fae98c151302a2cd98f751cc8
#
_cell.length_a   1.000
_cell.length_b   1.000
_cell.length_c   1.000
_cell.angle_alpha   90.00
_cell.angle_beta   90.00
_cell.angle_gamma   90.00
#
_symmetry.space_group_name_H-M   'P 1'
#
loop_
_entity.id
_entity.type
_entity.pdbx_description
1 polymer ?
#
loop_
_entity_poly.entity_id
_entity_poly.type
_entity_poly.pdbx_seq_one_letter_code
_entity_poly.pdbx_strand_id
1 'polypeptide(L)'
;SDTYALKVSKGEISKILGREAIHLRSFFEQLKADIRGEPGVHLDETGWKLLQGGDTTYAWVMSGIESHESIFLAGESRGKGNVEKLLGEDFDGFVVSDDYGAYRKLKKHQLCWAHLIRKFRDMAYSGEIPDIQREQCQEAYAELCALYDDLKHHRHKERYGKFAERLAVLSMIKLGDPKKLVRIKTTLAKNIPN
;
A
#
# COMPACT_ATOMS: atom_id res chain seq x y z
N SER A 1 -17.15 -8.69 37.30
CA SER A 1 -18.54 -8.35 37.67
C SER A 1 -19.43 -8.66 36.48
N ASP A 2 -20.23 -9.72 36.62
CA ASP A 2 -21.16 -10.20 35.59
C ASP A 2 -22.36 -9.25 35.50
N THR A 3 -22.25 -8.22 34.67
CA THR A 3 -23.30 -7.19 34.59
C THR A 3 -24.56 -7.70 33.87
N TYR A 4 -24.52 -8.84 33.15
CA TYR A 4 -25.68 -9.35 32.40
C TYR A 4 -25.91 -10.85 32.45
N ALA A 5 -25.20 -11.68 33.20
CA ALA A 5 -25.40 -13.14 33.34
C ALA A 5 -25.77 -13.94 32.05
N LEU A 6 -25.51 -13.40 30.87
CA LEU A 6 -25.82 -14.00 29.57
C LEU A 6 -24.66 -14.93 29.15
N LYS A 7 -24.94 -16.23 29.16
CA LYS A 7 -24.02 -17.23 28.57
C LYS A 7 -24.29 -17.32 27.07
N VAL A 8 -23.45 -16.70 26.25
CA VAL A 8 -23.54 -16.77 24.78
C VAL A 8 -22.49 -17.75 24.26
N SER A 9 -22.92 -18.73 23.49
CA SER A 9 -22.01 -19.69 22.86
C SER A 9 -21.29 -19.06 21.66
N LYS A 10 -20.10 -19.60 21.31
CA LYS A 10 -19.38 -19.18 20.10
C LYS A 10 -20.24 -19.31 18.84
N GLY A 11 -21.09 -20.35 18.77
CA GLY A 11 -22.01 -20.57 17.65
C GLY A 11 -23.10 -19.49 17.55
N GLU A 12 -23.61 -18.99 18.69
CA GLU A 12 -24.58 -17.89 18.70
C GLU A 12 -23.95 -16.58 18.26
N ILE A 13 -22.73 -16.28 18.73
CA ILE A 13 -21.98 -15.10 18.27
C ILE A 13 -21.81 -15.16 16.75
N SER A 14 -21.40 -16.30 16.21
CA SER A 14 -21.23 -16.48 14.75
C SER A 14 -22.53 -16.27 13.98
N LYS A 15 -23.66 -16.76 14.50
CA LYS A 15 -24.99 -16.54 13.88
C LYS A 15 -25.42 -15.07 13.92
N ILE A 16 -25.17 -14.37 15.05
CA ILE A 16 -25.47 -12.95 15.17
C ILE A 16 -24.65 -12.17 14.15
N LEU A 17 -23.34 -12.36 14.11
CA LEU A 17 -22.45 -11.69 13.15
C LEU A 17 -22.87 -11.95 11.70
N GLY A 18 -23.27 -13.21 11.37
CA GLY A 18 -23.76 -13.55 10.04
C GLY A 18 -25.04 -12.81 9.66
N ARG A 19 -25.98 -12.63 10.57
CA ARG A 19 -27.20 -11.85 10.33
C ARG A 19 -26.90 -10.37 10.13
N GLU A 20 -26.07 -9.80 11.00
CA GLU A 20 -25.69 -8.37 10.90
C GLU A 20 -24.89 -8.09 9.62
N ALA A 21 -24.04 -9.02 9.18
CA ALA A 21 -23.34 -8.90 7.90
C ALA A 21 -24.28 -8.80 6.69
N ILE A 22 -25.45 -9.47 6.75
CA ILE A 22 -26.49 -9.38 5.71
C ILE A 22 -27.11 -7.97 5.74
N HIS A 23 -27.46 -7.46 6.91
CA HIS A 23 -28.06 -6.13 7.06
C HIS A 23 -27.08 -5.01 6.63
N LEU A 24 -25.79 -5.17 6.89
CA LEU A 24 -24.76 -4.18 6.57
C LEU A 24 -24.29 -4.26 5.10
N ARG A 25 -24.72 -5.26 4.34
CA ARG A 25 -24.25 -5.46 2.95
C ARG A 25 -24.55 -4.25 2.06
N SER A 26 -25.75 -3.70 2.12
CA SER A 26 -26.12 -2.54 1.30
C SER A 26 -25.28 -1.31 1.63
N PHE A 27 -25.02 -1.10 2.92
CA PHE A 27 -24.13 -0.02 3.38
C PHE A 27 -22.69 -0.23 2.88
N PHE A 28 -22.18 -1.45 2.96
CA PHE A 28 -20.85 -1.79 2.44
C PHE A 28 -20.72 -1.53 0.93
N GLU A 29 -21.72 -1.94 0.14
CA GLU A 29 -21.70 -1.72 -1.32
C GLU A 29 -21.82 -0.24 -1.66
N GLN A 30 -22.61 0.54 -0.90
CA GLN A 30 -22.69 1.98 -1.07
C GLN A 30 -21.35 2.65 -0.75
N LEU A 31 -20.77 2.37 0.42
CA LEU A 31 -19.47 2.90 0.81
C LEU A 31 -18.38 2.56 -0.20
N LYS A 32 -18.40 1.34 -0.73
CA LYS A 32 -17.47 0.92 -1.80
C LYS A 32 -17.68 1.74 -3.08
N ALA A 33 -18.92 2.01 -3.44
CA ALA A 33 -19.24 2.84 -4.61
C ALA A 33 -18.79 4.30 -4.41
N ASP A 34 -18.99 4.86 -3.22
CA ASP A 34 -18.59 6.21 -2.87
C ASP A 34 -17.06 6.36 -2.97
N ILE A 35 -16.30 5.43 -2.38
CA ILE A 35 -14.83 5.39 -2.47
C ILE A 35 -14.36 5.26 -3.92
N ARG A 36 -15.04 4.46 -4.75
CA ARG A 36 -14.71 4.32 -6.18
C ARG A 36 -14.98 5.59 -6.98
N GLY A 37 -15.88 6.44 -6.51
CA GLY A 37 -16.18 7.74 -7.11
C GLY A 37 -15.12 8.81 -6.87
N GLU A 38 -14.15 8.55 -5.99
CA GLU A 38 -13.09 9.49 -5.67
C GLU A 38 -12.02 9.58 -6.78
N PRO A 39 -11.25 10.68 -6.83
CA PRO A 39 -10.17 10.85 -7.81
C PRO A 39 -9.04 9.83 -7.64
N GLY A 40 -8.96 9.18 -6.47
CA GLY A 40 -7.97 8.15 -6.21
C GLY A 40 -8.22 7.37 -4.93
N VAL A 41 -7.55 6.24 -4.83
CA VAL A 41 -7.63 5.34 -3.67
C VAL A 41 -6.26 4.84 -3.24
N HIS A 42 -6.13 4.53 -1.96
CA HIS A 42 -5.05 3.71 -1.44
C HIS A 42 -5.47 2.24 -1.43
N LEU A 43 -4.61 1.36 -1.93
CA LEU A 43 -4.77 -0.09 -1.82
C LEU A 43 -3.58 -0.71 -1.12
N ASP A 44 -3.86 -1.62 -0.19
CA ASP A 44 -2.84 -2.41 0.50
C ASP A 44 -3.41 -3.78 0.88
N GLU A 45 -2.55 -4.76 1.14
CA GLU A 45 -2.95 -6.05 1.63
C GLU A 45 -1.98 -6.59 2.69
N THR A 46 -2.53 -7.31 3.66
CA THR A 46 -1.73 -8.00 4.67
C THR A 46 -2.09 -9.47 4.75
N GLY A 47 -1.08 -10.33 4.95
CA GLY A 47 -1.29 -11.76 5.17
C GLY A 47 -1.85 -12.00 6.57
N TRP A 48 -2.88 -12.84 6.65
CA TRP A 48 -3.50 -13.28 7.89
C TRP A 48 -3.44 -14.80 8.00
N LYS A 49 -2.79 -15.30 9.03
CA LYS A 49 -2.75 -16.76 9.29
C LYS A 49 -4.01 -17.18 10.02
N LEU A 50 -4.73 -18.13 9.45
CA LEU A 50 -5.85 -18.76 10.13
C LEU A 50 -5.32 -19.72 11.21
N LEU A 51 -6.02 -19.76 12.36
CA LEU A 51 -5.64 -20.62 13.51
C LEU A 51 -5.78 -22.11 13.21
N GLN A 52 -6.61 -22.48 12.23
CA GLN A 52 -6.85 -23.86 11.82
C GLN A 52 -6.63 -23.97 10.32
N GLY A 53 -5.66 -24.80 9.89
CA GLY A 53 -5.50 -25.17 8.49
C GLY A 53 -4.20 -24.72 7.81
N GLY A 54 -3.38 -23.87 8.40
CA GLY A 54 -2.07 -23.50 7.83
C GLY A 54 -2.11 -22.58 6.60
N ASP A 55 -3.28 -22.34 6.03
CA ASP A 55 -3.44 -21.46 4.87
C ASP A 55 -3.38 -19.99 5.26
N THR A 56 -2.75 -19.19 4.40
CA THR A 56 -2.69 -17.74 4.57
C THR A 56 -3.85 -17.11 3.82
N THR A 57 -4.73 -16.44 4.56
CA THR A 57 -5.73 -15.53 4.01
C THR A 57 -5.16 -14.12 3.97
N TYR A 58 -5.76 -13.24 3.18
CA TYR A 58 -5.31 -11.86 3.04
C TYR A 58 -6.45 -10.90 3.41
N ALA A 59 -6.12 -9.92 4.22
CA ALA A 59 -6.99 -8.77 4.41
C ALA A 59 -6.55 -7.67 3.43
N TRP A 60 -7.45 -7.30 2.54
CA TRP A 60 -7.28 -6.22 1.60
C TRP A 60 -7.97 -4.98 2.12
N VAL A 61 -7.38 -3.82 1.95
CA VAL A 61 -7.97 -2.53 2.30
C VAL A 61 -8.00 -1.62 1.09
N MET A 62 -9.11 -0.91 0.90
CA MET A 62 -9.25 0.19 -0.03
C MET A 62 -9.72 1.42 0.75
N SER A 63 -8.98 2.52 0.64
CA SER A 63 -9.31 3.80 1.32
C SER A 63 -9.38 4.91 0.30
N GLY A 64 -10.41 5.75 0.41
CA GLY A 64 -10.53 6.98 -0.38
C GLY A 64 -9.44 7.99 -0.03
N ILE A 65 -8.96 8.73 -1.02
CA ILE A 65 -7.92 9.75 -0.82
C ILE A 65 -8.52 11.01 -0.19
N GLU A 66 -9.76 11.35 -0.50
CA GLU A 66 -10.43 12.57 -0.01
C GLU A 66 -11.24 12.31 1.25
N SER A 67 -12.08 11.27 1.27
CA SER A 67 -12.93 10.95 2.41
C SER A 67 -12.16 10.32 3.58
N HIS A 68 -11.06 9.62 3.30
CA HIS A 68 -10.35 8.74 4.24
C HIS A 68 -11.21 7.56 4.75
N GLU A 69 -12.36 7.33 4.15
CA GLU A 69 -13.19 6.16 4.41
C GLU A 69 -12.51 4.90 3.90
N SER A 70 -12.75 3.78 4.56
CA SER A 70 -12.03 2.53 4.25
C SER A 70 -12.97 1.34 4.27
N ILE A 71 -12.78 0.44 3.30
CA ILE A 71 -13.40 -0.88 3.29
C ILE A 71 -12.34 -1.97 3.34
N PHE A 72 -12.75 -3.10 3.91
CA PHE A 72 -11.91 -4.28 4.02
C PHE A 72 -12.55 -5.46 3.29
N LEU A 73 -11.71 -6.24 2.60
CA LEU A 73 -12.11 -7.46 1.92
C LEU A 73 -11.21 -8.61 2.40
N ALA A 74 -11.83 -9.69 2.91
CA ALA A 74 -11.12 -10.93 3.14
C ALA A 74 -10.94 -11.67 1.81
N GLY A 75 -9.71 -12.03 1.45
CA GLY A 75 -9.38 -12.74 0.22
C GLY A 75 -8.59 -14.01 0.50
N GLU A 76 -8.93 -15.09 -0.18
CA GLU A 76 -8.22 -16.37 -0.07
C GLU A 76 -6.83 -16.35 -0.71
N SER A 77 -6.55 -15.34 -1.55
CA SER A 77 -5.28 -15.21 -2.26
C SER A 77 -4.78 -13.77 -2.28
N ARG A 78 -3.49 -13.61 -2.57
CA ARG A 78 -2.84 -12.33 -2.86
C ARG A 78 -2.96 -11.93 -4.34
N GLY A 79 -3.90 -12.53 -5.08
CA GLY A 79 -4.03 -12.35 -6.52
C GLY A 79 -4.74 -11.06 -6.94
N LYS A 80 -4.49 -10.66 -8.21
CA LYS A 80 -5.09 -9.47 -8.85
C LYS A 80 -6.63 -9.45 -8.83
N GLY A 81 -7.30 -10.62 -8.77
CA GLY A 81 -8.76 -10.69 -8.71
C GLY A 81 -9.38 -9.97 -7.52
N ASN A 82 -8.65 -9.79 -6.41
CA ASN A 82 -9.13 -9.00 -5.28
C ASN A 82 -9.01 -7.49 -5.55
N VAL A 83 -8.00 -7.06 -6.30
CA VAL A 83 -7.88 -5.68 -6.80
C VAL A 83 -9.07 -5.34 -7.71
N GLU A 84 -9.41 -6.25 -8.64
CA GLU A 84 -10.56 -6.10 -9.53
C GLU A 84 -11.89 -6.06 -8.76
N LYS A 85 -12.05 -6.90 -7.72
CA LYS A 85 -13.23 -6.87 -6.84
C LYS A 85 -13.37 -5.55 -6.05
N LEU A 86 -12.26 -4.95 -5.64
CA LEU A 86 -12.25 -3.69 -4.92
C LEU A 86 -12.50 -2.50 -5.86
N LEU A 87 -11.76 -2.39 -6.96
CA LEU A 87 -11.83 -1.27 -7.88
C LEU A 87 -13.04 -1.30 -8.82
N GLY A 88 -13.44 -2.50 -9.29
CA GLY A 88 -14.37 -2.64 -10.40
C GLY A 88 -13.68 -2.43 -11.76
N GLU A 89 -14.44 -2.66 -12.84
CA GLU A 89 -13.92 -2.59 -14.21
C GLU A 89 -13.77 -1.14 -14.70
N ASP A 90 -14.62 -0.24 -14.22
CA ASP A 90 -14.75 1.15 -14.68
C ASP A 90 -13.95 2.16 -13.85
N PHE A 91 -13.16 1.72 -12.87
CA PHE A 91 -12.39 2.64 -12.06
C PHE A 91 -11.29 3.34 -12.87
N ASP A 92 -11.39 4.66 -13.00
CA ASP A 92 -10.42 5.51 -13.73
C ASP A 92 -9.65 6.49 -12.82
N GLY A 93 -9.72 6.32 -11.51
CA GLY A 93 -8.95 7.10 -10.55
C GLY A 93 -7.50 6.65 -10.41
N PHE A 94 -6.71 7.39 -9.63
CA PHE A 94 -5.36 7.00 -9.25
C PHE A 94 -5.38 5.92 -8.17
N VAL A 95 -4.47 4.95 -8.28
CA VAL A 95 -4.25 3.95 -7.24
C VAL A 95 -2.88 4.14 -6.63
N VAL A 96 -2.83 4.36 -5.33
CA VAL A 96 -1.59 4.43 -4.55
C VAL A 96 -1.41 3.10 -3.83
N SER A 97 -0.36 2.36 -4.14
CA SER A 97 -0.05 1.08 -3.50
C SER A 97 1.45 0.81 -3.43
N ASP A 98 1.85 -0.33 -2.90
CA ASP A 98 3.23 -0.80 -3.01
C ASP A 98 3.56 -1.30 -4.44
N ASP A 99 4.82 -1.76 -4.66
CA ASP A 99 5.29 -2.34 -5.95
C ASP A 99 4.93 -3.83 -6.07
N TYR A 100 3.82 -4.27 -5.52
CA TYR A 100 3.41 -5.66 -5.70
C TYR A 100 2.86 -5.92 -7.11
N GLY A 101 3.12 -7.12 -7.63
CA GLY A 101 2.79 -7.49 -9.01
C GLY A 101 1.32 -7.36 -9.41
N ALA A 102 0.39 -7.45 -8.45
CA ALA A 102 -1.04 -7.31 -8.70
C ALA A 102 -1.42 -5.90 -9.18
N TYR A 103 -0.67 -4.87 -8.78
CA TYR A 103 -0.94 -3.47 -9.10
C TYR A 103 -0.28 -2.97 -10.39
N ARG A 104 0.74 -3.69 -10.92
CA ARG A 104 1.56 -3.23 -12.07
C ARG A 104 0.81 -3.02 -13.37
N LYS A 105 -0.39 -3.56 -13.50
CA LYS A 105 -1.23 -3.40 -14.71
C LYS A 105 -2.22 -2.25 -14.61
N LEU A 106 -2.29 -1.56 -13.49
CA LEU A 106 -3.15 -0.41 -13.30
C LEU A 106 -2.64 0.77 -14.13
N LYS A 107 -3.54 1.41 -14.86
CA LYS A 107 -3.18 2.50 -15.80
C LYS A 107 -2.64 3.74 -15.07
N LYS A 108 -3.25 4.10 -13.96
CA LYS A 108 -2.90 5.27 -13.13
C LYS A 108 -2.43 4.80 -11.78
N HIS A 109 -1.20 4.24 -11.73
CA HIS A 109 -0.60 3.68 -10.51
C HIS A 109 0.52 4.57 -10.00
N GLN A 110 0.51 4.85 -8.69
CA GLN A 110 1.56 5.57 -7.97
C GLN A 110 2.11 4.71 -6.85
N LEU A 111 3.43 4.67 -6.74
CA LEU A 111 4.08 3.99 -5.62
C LEU A 111 3.84 4.72 -4.30
N CYS A 112 3.45 3.98 -3.29
CA CYS A 112 3.26 4.50 -1.94
C CYS A 112 4.58 4.94 -1.31
N TRP A 113 4.70 6.22 -0.99
CA TRP A 113 5.89 6.81 -0.37
C TRP A 113 6.25 6.15 0.96
N ALA A 114 5.27 5.81 1.79
CA ALA A 114 5.52 5.15 3.06
C ALA A 114 6.22 3.79 2.86
N HIS A 115 5.82 3.02 1.84
CA HIS A 115 6.46 1.75 1.50
C HIS A 115 7.87 1.95 0.93
N LEU A 116 8.07 2.96 0.08
CA LEU A 116 9.40 3.30 -0.43
C LEU A 116 10.34 3.70 0.70
N ILE A 117 9.96 4.65 1.53
CA ILE A 117 10.74 5.16 2.67
C ILE A 117 11.10 3.99 3.60
N ARG A 118 10.14 3.11 3.92
CA ARG A 118 10.40 1.93 4.74
C ARG A 118 11.43 1.00 4.11
N LYS A 119 11.32 0.70 2.81
CA LYS A 119 12.29 -0.16 2.09
C LYS A 119 13.70 0.42 2.12
N PHE A 120 13.86 1.74 1.92
CA PHE A 120 15.17 2.39 2.00
C PHE A 120 15.71 2.41 3.42
N ARG A 121 14.87 2.73 4.40
CA ARG A 121 15.25 2.71 5.82
C ARG A 121 15.74 1.33 6.26
N ASP A 122 15.00 0.29 5.91
CA ASP A 122 15.32 -1.08 6.30
C ASP A 122 16.67 -1.53 5.71
N MET A 123 17.05 -1.03 4.52
CA MET A 123 18.38 -1.25 3.97
C MET A 123 19.46 -0.38 4.65
N ALA A 124 19.18 0.89 4.91
CA ALA A 124 20.13 1.82 5.52
C ALA A 124 20.58 1.37 6.92
N TYR A 125 19.71 0.64 7.63
CA TYR A 125 19.97 0.16 8.99
C TYR A 125 20.05 -1.37 9.09
N SER A 126 20.16 -2.10 7.99
CA SER A 126 20.31 -3.55 8.00
C SER A 126 21.69 -3.98 8.48
N GLY A 127 21.73 -4.88 9.46
CA GLY A 127 22.98 -5.55 9.86
C GLY A 127 23.52 -6.56 8.87
N GLU A 128 22.72 -6.96 7.87
CA GLU A 128 23.10 -7.92 6.83
C GLU A 128 23.89 -7.30 5.67
N ILE A 129 23.91 -5.97 5.56
CA ILE A 129 24.59 -5.24 4.48
C ILE A 129 25.97 -4.81 4.98
N PRO A 130 27.07 -5.06 4.20
CA PRO A 130 28.40 -4.58 4.54
C PRO A 130 28.45 -3.07 4.76
N ASP A 131 29.30 -2.60 5.67
CA ASP A 131 29.33 -1.19 6.10
C ASP A 131 29.47 -0.20 4.95
N ILE A 132 30.37 -0.48 4.00
CA ILE A 132 30.57 0.39 2.83
C ILE A 132 29.32 0.52 1.94
N GLN A 133 28.53 -0.54 1.83
CA GLN A 133 27.27 -0.53 1.07
C GLN A 133 26.13 0.06 1.91
N ARG A 134 26.23 -0.01 3.23
CA ARG A 134 25.26 0.59 4.16
C ARG A 134 25.31 2.11 4.09
N GLU A 135 26.49 2.70 3.98
CA GLU A 135 26.65 4.14 3.79
C GLU A 135 25.91 4.63 2.53
N GLN A 136 26.06 3.94 1.40
CA GLN A 136 25.33 4.23 0.17
C GLN A 136 23.79 4.14 0.35
N CYS A 137 23.33 3.15 1.13
CA CYS A 137 21.91 3.03 1.45
C CYS A 137 21.42 4.17 2.36
N GLN A 138 22.24 4.62 3.30
CA GLN A 138 21.93 5.75 4.19
C GLN A 138 21.83 7.07 3.41
N GLU A 139 22.75 7.33 2.49
CA GLU A 139 22.68 8.49 1.60
C GLU A 139 21.40 8.48 0.76
N ALA A 140 21.09 7.33 0.14
CA ALA A 140 19.88 7.18 -0.69
C ALA A 140 18.60 7.34 0.15
N TYR A 141 18.60 6.85 1.39
CA TYR A 141 17.48 7.03 2.31
C TYR A 141 17.30 8.50 2.72
N ALA A 142 18.39 9.19 3.05
CA ALA A 142 18.36 10.61 3.42
C ALA A 142 17.83 11.47 2.25
N GLU A 143 18.29 11.22 1.02
CA GLU A 143 17.82 11.95 -0.17
C GLU A 143 16.34 11.68 -0.45
N LEU A 144 15.87 10.42 -0.29
CA LEU A 144 14.46 10.09 -0.45
C LEU A 144 13.58 10.80 0.59
N CYS A 145 14.04 10.88 1.84
CA CYS A 145 13.33 11.61 2.90
C CYS A 145 13.26 13.11 2.60
N ALA A 146 14.36 13.71 2.14
CA ALA A 146 14.41 15.10 1.76
C ALA A 146 13.47 15.42 0.58
N LEU A 147 13.42 14.52 -0.43
CA LEU A 147 12.48 14.63 -1.54
C LEU A 147 11.02 14.58 -1.07
N TYR A 148 10.71 13.66 -0.17
CA TYR A 148 9.35 13.54 0.37
C TYR A 148 8.93 14.77 1.19
N ASP A 149 9.86 15.31 1.94
CA ASP A 149 9.64 16.51 2.75
C ASP A 149 9.40 17.74 1.87
N ASP A 150 10.18 17.87 0.80
CA ASP A 150 9.97 18.90 -0.21
C ASP A 150 8.59 18.81 -0.87
N LEU A 151 8.12 17.61 -1.20
CA LEU A 151 6.77 17.38 -1.74
C LEU A 151 5.66 17.80 -0.77
N LYS A 152 5.83 17.51 0.52
CA LYS A 152 4.83 17.86 1.55
C LYS A 152 4.69 19.37 1.73
N HIS A 153 5.81 20.09 1.71
CA HIS A 153 5.85 21.52 2.00
C HIS A 153 5.67 22.41 0.78
N HIS A 154 5.94 21.91 -0.43
CA HIS A 154 5.97 22.68 -1.66
C HIS A 154 5.03 22.13 -2.73
N ARG A 155 3.72 22.26 -2.52
CA ARG A 155 2.66 21.78 -3.44
C ARG A 155 2.54 22.57 -4.75
N HIS A 156 3.50 23.45 -5.12
CA HIS A 156 3.42 24.27 -6.31
C HIS A 156 3.98 23.56 -7.56
N LYS A 157 3.20 23.59 -8.65
CA LYS A 157 3.49 22.94 -9.95
C LYS A 157 4.87 23.31 -10.52
N GLU A 158 5.36 24.51 -10.29
CA GLU A 158 6.65 25.00 -10.80
C GLU A 158 7.88 24.22 -10.31
N ARG A 159 7.76 23.43 -9.25
CA ARG A 159 8.85 22.63 -8.67
C ARG A 159 8.84 21.17 -9.09
N TYR A 160 7.81 20.70 -9.80
CA TYR A 160 7.75 19.29 -10.22
C TYR A 160 8.90 18.87 -11.13
N GLY A 161 9.40 19.79 -12.01
CA GLY A 161 10.57 19.50 -12.86
C GLY A 161 11.81 19.19 -12.03
N LYS A 162 12.16 20.05 -11.07
CA LYS A 162 13.30 19.82 -10.16
C LYS A 162 13.13 18.57 -9.30
N PHE A 163 11.91 18.27 -8.89
CA PHE A 163 11.60 17.06 -8.16
C PHE A 163 11.85 15.82 -9.03
N ALA A 164 11.35 15.80 -10.27
CA ALA A 164 11.55 14.70 -11.21
C ALA A 164 13.04 14.48 -11.50
N GLU A 165 13.82 15.57 -11.69
CA GLU A 165 15.27 15.51 -11.87
C GLU A 165 15.97 14.86 -10.65
N ARG A 166 15.66 15.28 -9.43
CA ARG A 166 16.22 14.71 -8.20
C ARG A 166 15.85 13.24 -8.05
N LEU A 167 14.59 12.89 -8.36
CA LEU A 167 14.14 11.50 -8.32
C LEU A 167 14.86 10.66 -9.37
N ALA A 168 15.11 11.21 -10.57
CA ALA A 168 15.90 10.55 -11.60
C ALA A 168 17.33 10.29 -11.13
N VAL A 169 17.98 11.30 -10.51
CA VAL A 169 19.33 11.13 -9.94
C VAL A 169 19.34 10.06 -8.84
N LEU A 170 18.36 10.08 -7.93
CA LEU A 170 18.24 9.05 -6.89
C LEU A 170 18.06 7.64 -7.47
N SER A 171 17.39 7.53 -8.63
CA SER A 171 17.16 6.24 -9.30
C SER A 171 18.38 5.71 -10.06
N MET A 172 19.45 6.50 -10.24
CA MET A 172 20.69 6.06 -10.90
C MET A 172 21.39 5.00 -10.07
N ILE A 173 21.76 3.90 -10.74
CA ILE A 173 22.51 2.82 -10.13
C ILE A 173 23.97 3.23 -10.04
N LYS A 174 24.54 3.20 -8.83
CA LYS A 174 25.95 3.47 -8.58
C LYS A 174 26.74 2.15 -8.50
N LEU A 175 28.04 2.21 -8.85
CA LEU A 175 28.95 1.08 -8.64
C LEU A 175 29.00 0.75 -7.14
N GLY A 176 28.78 -0.52 -6.79
CA GLY A 176 28.75 -0.97 -5.41
C GLY A 176 27.37 -0.97 -4.75
N ASP A 177 26.34 -0.46 -5.41
CA ASP A 177 24.96 -0.55 -4.85
C ASP A 177 24.58 -2.01 -4.54
N PRO A 178 24.05 -2.30 -3.34
CA PRO A 178 23.58 -3.66 -3.02
C PRO A 178 22.45 -4.08 -3.96
N LYS A 179 22.33 -5.38 -4.27
CA LYS A 179 21.31 -5.92 -5.19
C LYS A 179 19.88 -5.46 -4.83
N LYS A 180 19.55 -5.38 -3.54
CA LYS A 180 18.24 -4.88 -3.07
C LYS A 180 18.03 -3.40 -3.47
N LEU A 181 19.04 -2.55 -3.31
CA LEU A 181 18.98 -1.13 -3.69
C LEU A 181 18.87 -0.96 -5.20
N VAL A 182 19.67 -1.70 -5.97
CA VAL A 182 19.58 -1.73 -7.44
C VAL A 182 18.16 -2.03 -7.91
N ARG A 183 17.53 -3.06 -7.31
CA ARG A 183 16.14 -3.43 -7.65
C ARG A 183 15.14 -2.30 -7.40
N ILE A 184 15.27 -1.61 -6.26
CA ILE A 184 14.35 -0.52 -5.92
C ILE A 184 14.59 0.69 -6.81
N LYS A 185 15.84 1.06 -7.06
CA LYS A 185 16.21 2.12 -8.00
C LYS A 185 15.68 1.87 -9.40
N THR A 186 15.79 0.62 -9.88
CA THR A 186 15.20 0.20 -11.17
C THR A 186 13.68 0.37 -11.20
N THR A 187 13.00 0.05 -10.11
CA THR A 187 11.55 0.27 -10.00
C THR A 187 11.22 1.76 -10.00
N LEU A 188 11.97 2.58 -9.27
CA LEU A 188 11.78 4.04 -9.26
C LEU A 188 11.94 4.61 -10.68
N ALA A 189 13.04 4.28 -11.38
CA ALA A 189 13.29 4.77 -12.72
C ALA A 189 12.14 4.50 -13.71
N LYS A 190 11.47 3.34 -13.58
CA LYS A 190 10.33 2.97 -14.43
C LYS A 190 9.05 3.74 -14.14
N ASN A 191 8.94 4.35 -12.95
CA ASN A 191 7.76 5.06 -12.48
C ASN A 191 7.94 6.58 -12.49
N ILE A 192 9.07 7.10 -13.00
CA ILE A 192 9.26 8.54 -13.22
C ILE A 192 8.53 8.90 -14.52
N PRO A 193 7.62 9.88 -14.51
CA PRO A 193 7.00 10.37 -15.74
C PRO A 193 8.07 10.95 -16.69
N ASN A 194 7.95 10.64 -17.99
CA ASN A 194 8.75 11.26 -19.05
C ASN A 194 8.33 12.73 -19.24
#